data_1defbbf80374471940e70b7c61c086eb
#
_entry.id   1defbbf80374471940e70b7c61c086eb
#
_cell.length_a   1.000
_cell.length_b   1.000
_cell.length_c   1.000
_cell.angle_alpha   90.00
_cell.angle_beta   90.00
_cell.angle_gamma   90.00
#
_symmetry.space_group_name_H-M   'P 1'
#
loop_
_entity.id
_entity.type
_entity.pdbx_description
1 polymer ?
#
loop_
_entity_poly.entity_id
_entity_poly.type
_entity_poly.pdbx_seq_one_letter_code
_entity_poly.pdbx_strand_id
1 'polypeptide(L)'
;MQLFKSKQAEPLTSEQQEEAKIQEFLDMICPGAIRFFTDYFICGNTYRSVWALREYPTETNELGILQHLGEKDGVTLKVYIRHVTPAEERKILSNAANRNRMNRAATNDLQASVVAESNLRDVQTLIAQLHRNKEPLLHTAVFIEIIANSLDRLRELQADVHAELVRSKLNIDKLLLRQQQGFISVMPIGHNAFGVQFERVLPATSVANFYPFNYSGKNDRMGFYLGRDKCGSNVVVDFNKRADDKTNANILILGNSGQGKSFLMKLILTTLRQQGKKLIILDPEMEYADLTNSLGGCYIDLMSGEYKINVLEPKSWNADDETDDDESPKAFREKSVLSQHISFLKDFFRTYKDFKDAHLDTLEIFISKLYKEFGITEKCDFSRIVPTDYPTLKDLYKLLDDEFMSYDESKNNLYSAETLQELCLGLHSMCIGSESKFFDGHTNITSDKMLTFGVRGLLESNKSVKNAMLFNVLSYMSNVLLTEGNAVASIDELYLFLTNLTAIEYIRNFSKRVRKKDSAVILASQNLEDFALPSIAEYTKPLFSIPTHQFLFNAGTVDSKFYMDTLQLEQSEYELIRYPQRGVCLFKCGNERYNLQVIAPEYKSKLFGTAGGK
;
A
#
# COMPACT_ATOMS: atom_id res chain seq x y z
N MET A 1 18.68 -28.93 65.43
CA MET A 1 18.03 -29.13 64.16
C MET A 1 16.52 -28.91 64.36
N GLN A 2 16.08 -27.66 64.32
CA GLN A 2 14.66 -27.29 64.50
C GLN A 2 14.09 -26.91 63.13
N LEU A 3 13.12 -27.68 62.69
CA LEU A 3 12.36 -27.51 61.47
C LEU A 3 11.48 -26.25 61.56
N PHE A 4 11.70 -25.28 60.70
CA PHE A 4 10.75 -24.20 60.44
C PHE A 4 9.52 -24.77 59.71
N LYS A 5 8.40 -24.87 60.40
CA LYS A 5 7.10 -25.08 59.78
C LYS A 5 6.70 -23.78 59.08
N SER A 6 6.58 -23.85 57.74
CA SER A 6 5.93 -22.82 56.98
C SER A 6 4.47 -22.70 57.41
N LYS A 7 4.04 -21.57 57.97
CA LYS A 7 2.62 -21.25 58.12
C LYS A 7 2.01 -21.19 56.74
N GLN A 8 1.07 -22.08 56.46
CA GLN A 8 0.15 -21.94 55.33
C GLN A 8 -0.63 -20.61 55.57
N ALA A 9 -0.56 -19.69 54.59
CA ALA A 9 -1.36 -18.48 54.63
C ALA A 9 -2.86 -18.88 54.56
N GLU A 10 -3.67 -18.41 55.49
CA GLU A 10 -5.10 -18.58 55.47
C GLU A 10 -5.67 -17.93 54.20
N PRO A 11 -6.65 -18.53 53.54
CA PRO A 11 -7.27 -17.93 52.36
C PRO A 11 -7.94 -16.60 52.75
N LEU A 12 -7.59 -15.54 52.01
CA LEU A 12 -8.16 -14.20 52.16
C LEU A 12 -9.70 -14.23 52.08
N THR A 13 -10.39 -13.52 52.94
CA THR A 13 -11.82 -13.34 52.84
C THR A 13 -12.22 -12.58 51.58
N SER A 14 -13.49 -12.64 51.16
CA SER A 14 -13.92 -11.96 49.92
C SER A 14 -13.69 -10.44 49.97
N GLU A 15 -13.84 -9.80 51.13
CA GLU A 15 -13.53 -8.38 51.36
C GLU A 15 -12.05 -8.09 51.19
N GLN A 16 -11.16 -8.93 51.78
CA GLN A 16 -9.71 -8.79 51.62
C GLN A 16 -9.23 -9.03 50.20
N GLN A 17 -9.92 -9.89 49.43
CA GLN A 17 -9.62 -10.08 48.01
C GLN A 17 -10.03 -8.87 47.17
N GLU A 18 -11.14 -8.21 47.53
CA GLU A 18 -11.60 -7.01 46.84
C GLU A 18 -10.72 -5.80 47.18
N GLU A 19 -10.32 -5.65 48.44
CA GLU A 19 -9.33 -4.65 48.85
C GLU A 19 -7.95 -4.88 48.17
N ALA A 20 -7.49 -6.10 48.06
CA ALA A 20 -6.23 -6.42 47.37
C ALA A 20 -6.30 -6.06 45.88
N LYS A 21 -7.43 -6.31 45.21
CA LYS A 21 -7.63 -5.91 43.80
C LYS A 21 -7.68 -4.39 43.62
N ILE A 22 -8.33 -3.68 44.54
CA ILE A 22 -8.36 -2.21 44.54
C ILE A 22 -6.94 -1.67 44.76
N GLN A 23 -6.18 -2.24 45.69
CA GLN A 23 -4.80 -1.82 45.96
C GLN A 23 -3.89 -2.08 44.74
N GLU A 24 -4.00 -3.26 44.12
CA GLU A 24 -3.26 -3.60 42.90
C GLU A 24 -3.58 -2.62 41.76
N PHE A 25 -4.85 -2.24 41.61
CA PHE A 25 -5.27 -1.23 40.66
C PHE A 25 -4.70 0.15 40.99
N LEU A 26 -4.74 0.57 42.25
CA LEU A 26 -4.16 1.84 42.70
C LEU A 26 -2.65 1.87 42.49
N ASP A 27 -1.94 0.78 42.79
CA ASP A 27 -0.51 0.65 42.56
C ASP A 27 -0.12 0.73 41.08
N MET A 28 -1.02 0.27 40.18
CA MET A 28 -0.85 0.36 38.74
C MET A 28 -1.00 1.80 38.22
N ILE A 29 -1.95 2.58 38.75
CA ILE A 29 -2.28 3.93 38.25
C ILE A 29 -1.61 5.05 39.06
N CYS A 30 -1.21 4.82 40.32
CA CYS A 30 -0.56 5.80 41.15
C CYS A 30 0.97 5.60 41.14
N PRO A 31 1.77 6.66 40.93
CA PRO A 31 3.20 6.57 41.04
C PRO A 31 3.59 6.25 42.49
N GLY A 32 4.53 5.32 42.68
CA GLY A 32 5.00 4.90 44.02
C GLY A 32 5.67 6.00 44.82
N ALA A 33 6.22 7.03 44.17
CA ALA A 33 6.79 8.23 44.80
C ALA A 33 6.81 9.40 43.80
N ILE A 34 6.64 10.62 44.31
CA ILE A 34 6.88 11.85 43.57
C ILE A 34 7.89 12.71 44.37
N ARG A 35 8.97 13.14 43.71
CA ARG A 35 9.98 14.01 44.30
C ARG A 35 10.31 15.18 43.39
N PHE A 36 10.12 16.40 43.88
CA PHE A 36 10.38 17.64 43.12
C PHE A 36 11.80 18.17 43.39
N PHE A 37 12.44 18.61 42.31
CA PHE A 37 13.73 19.30 42.29
C PHE A 37 13.56 20.70 41.67
N THR A 38 14.66 21.40 41.46
CA THR A 38 14.66 22.79 41.00
C THR A 38 13.97 22.94 39.61
N ASP A 39 14.31 22.08 38.66
CA ASP A 39 13.89 22.19 37.22
C ASP A 39 13.34 20.89 36.65
N TYR A 40 13.22 19.85 37.46
CA TYR A 40 12.59 18.56 37.10
C TYR A 40 11.98 17.91 38.36
N PHE A 41 11.27 16.83 38.14
CA PHE A 41 10.76 15.96 39.22
C PHE A 41 10.82 14.49 38.80
N ILE A 42 10.80 13.60 39.78
CA ILE A 42 10.73 12.17 39.58
C ILE A 42 9.29 11.75 39.91
N CYS A 43 8.68 10.99 39.03
CA CYS A 43 7.32 10.44 39.19
C CYS A 43 7.39 8.94 38.91
N GLY A 44 7.32 8.10 39.95
CA GLY A 44 7.60 6.67 39.85
C GLY A 44 8.99 6.42 39.30
N ASN A 45 9.09 5.75 38.16
CA ASN A 45 10.35 5.42 37.49
C ASN A 45 10.74 6.41 36.37
N THR A 46 10.03 7.54 36.24
CA THR A 46 10.28 8.52 35.19
C THR A 46 10.78 9.84 35.72
N TYR A 47 11.69 10.46 34.95
CA TYR A 47 12.18 11.82 35.16
C TYR A 47 11.35 12.76 34.27
N ARG A 48 10.80 13.83 34.87
CA ARG A 48 9.87 14.72 34.19
C ARG A 48 10.21 16.18 34.41
N SER A 49 9.89 17.04 33.46
CA SER A 49 10.01 18.49 33.58
C SER A 49 8.85 19.16 32.89
N VAL A 50 8.31 20.22 33.49
CA VAL A 50 7.22 21.01 32.87
C VAL A 50 7.72 22.41 32.58
N TRP A 51 7.46 22.89 31.39
CA TRP A 51 7.73 24.23 30.93
C TRP A 51 6.42 24.92 30.55
N ALA A 52 6.38 26.25 30.65
CA ALA A 52 5.23 27.06 30.22
C ALA A 52 5.65 27.93 29.03
N LEU A 53 4.79 28.06 28.02
CA LEU A 53 4.99 29.05 26.97
C LEU A 53 4.74 30.44 27.53
N ARG A 54 5.66 31.36 27.30
CA ARG A 54 5.62 32.73 27.82
C ARG A 54 5.34 33.76 26.73
N GLU A 55 5.96 33.60 25.55
CA GLU A 55 5.85 34.52 24.44
C GLU A 55 5.61 33.73 23.15
N TYR A 56 4.81 34.30 22.29
CA TYR A 56 4.43 33.74 20.99
C TYR A 56 4.96 34.65 19.88
N PRO A 57 5.26 34.13 18.69
CA PRO A 57 5.67 34.95 17.56
C PRO A 57 4.54 35.90 17.15
N THR A 58 4.90 37.10 16.70
CA THR A 58 3.94 38.10 16.19
C THR A 58 3.33 37.65 14.88
N GLU A 59 4.10 36.93 14.05
CA GLU A 59 3.69 36.35 12.77
C GLU A 59 4.31 34.97 12.59
N THR A 60 3.58 34.07 11.98
CA THR A 60 4.08 32.75 11.59
C THR A 60 3.50 32.35 10.23
N ASN A 61 4.35 31.80 9.37
CA ASN A 61 3.95 31.19 8.09
C ASN A 61 3.71 29.69 8.23
N GLU A 62 3.98 29.12 9.41
CA GLU A 62 3.80 27.69 9.67
C GLU A 62 2.38 27.44 10.19
N LEU A 63 1.74 26.41 9.64
CA LEU A 63 0.50 25.85 10.16
C LEU A 63 0.83 24.73 11.17
N GLY A 64 0.07 24.67 12.27
CA GLY A 64 0.30 23.64 13.30
C GLY A 64 1.61 23.83 14.06
N ILE A 65 1.88 25.05 14.55
CA ILE A 65 3.15 25.43 15.20
C ILE A 65 3.62 24.50 16.35
N LEU A 66 2.70 23.79 17.00
CA LEU A 66 3.01 22.80 18.05
C LEU A 66 3.02 21.34 17.53
N GLN A 67 2.80 21.12 16.23
CA GLN A 67 2.70 19.78 15.67
C GLN A 67 3.95 18.95 15.87
N HIS A 68 5.13 19.50 15.59
CA HIS A 68 6.41 18.79 15.75
C HIS A 68 6.72 18.45 17.21
N LEU A 69 6.22 19.24 18.16
CA LEU A 69 6.32 18.91 19.58
C LEU A 69 5.34 17.80 19.98
N GLY A 70 4.13 17.82 19.44
CA GLY A 70 3.12 16.79 19.68
C GLY A 70 3.49 15.42 19.10
N GLU A 71 4.38 15.37 18.11
CA GLU A 71 4.88 14.14 17.48
C GLU A 71 6.08 13.50 18.23
N LYS A 72 6.71 14.22 19.16
CA LYS A 72 7.89 13.72 19.86
C LYS A 72 7.51 12.77 21.00
N ASP A 73 8.13 11.59 20.98
CA ASP A 73 8.03 10.64 22.09
C ASP A 73 8.55 11.27 23.40
N GLY A 74 7.78 11.13 24.47
CA GLY A 74 8.12 11.72 25.77
C GLY A 74 7.75 13.19 25.91
N VAL A 75 7.00 13.78 24.98
CA VAL A 75 6.47 15.14 25.09
C VAL A 75 4.95 15.12 25.19
N THR A 76 4.41 15.79 26.21
CA THR A 76 2.97 15.97 26.39
C THR A 76 2.64 17.45 26.37
N LEU A 77 1.65 17.83 25.56
CA LEU A 77 1.19 19.21 25.46
C LEU A 77 -0.14 19.37 26.20
N LYS A 78 -0.24 20.43 27.01
CA LYS A 78 -1.47 20.82 27.68
C LYS A 78 -1.82 22.25 27.28
N VAL A 79 -2.96 22.40 26.61
CA VAL A 79 -3.45 23.71 26.16
C VAL A 79 -4.72 24.04 26.95
N TYR A 80 -4.68 25.14 27.69
CA TYR A 80 -5.83 25.73 28.36
C TYR A 80 -6.40 26.83 27.50
N ILE A 81 -7.72 26.78 27.27
CA ILE A 81 -8.44 27.76 26.46
C ILE A 81 -9.65 28.24 27.26
N ARG A 82 -9.78 29.55 27.39
CA ARG A 82 -10.90 30.18 28.08
C ARG A 82 -11.45 31.33 27.20
N HIS A 83 -12.73 31.41 27.08
CA HIS A 83 -13.38 32.49 26.33
C HIS A 83 -13.18 33.85 26.99
N VAL A 84 -12.90 34.88 26.22
CA VAL A 84 -12.88 36.29 26.65
C VAL A 84 -14.29 36.85 26.56
N THR A 85 -14.81 37.38 27.67
CA THR A 85 -16.16 38.01 27.66
C THR A 85 -16.14 39.32 26.88
N PRO A 86 -17.25 39.76 26.26
CA PRO A 86 -17.31 41.00 25.52
C PRO A 86 -16.92 42.26 26.32
N ALA A 87 -17.10 42.25 27.65
CA ALA A 87 -16.69 43.31 28.55
C ALA A 87 -15.16 43.32 28.75
N GLU A 88 -14.54 42.17 28.94
CA GLU A 88 -13.08 41.99 29.00
C GLU A 88 -12.44 42.34 27.70
N GLU A 89 -12.98 41.91 26.55
CA GLU A 89 -12.48 42.22 25.22
C GLU A 89 -12.33 43.75 24.98
N ARG A 90 -13.40 44.50 25.25
CA ARG A 90 -13.36 45.97 25.16
C ARG A 90 -12.29 46.56 26.06
N LYS A 91 -12.16 46.07 27.29
CA LYS A 91 -11.14 46.55 28.24
C LYS A 91 -9.71 46.24 27.77
N ILE A 92 -9.47 45.02 27.27
CA ILE A 92 -8.18 44.59 26.73
C ILE A 92 -7.78 45.44 25.53
N LEU A 93 -8.66 45.59 24.54
CA LEU A 93 -8.39 46.34 23.32
C LEU A 93 -8.18 47.84 23.61
N SER A 94 -9.00 48.42 24.51
CA SER A 94 -8.84 49.84 24.87
C SER A 94 -7.55 50.09 25.67
N ASN A 95 -7.17 49.18 26.57
CA ASN A 95 -5.93 49.27 27.34
C ASN A 95 -4.70 49.14 26.42
N ALA A 96 -4.73 48.20 25.46
CA ALA A 96 -3.65 48.03 24.48
C ALA A 96 -3.48 49.27 23.61
N ALA A 97 -4.56 49.86 23.11
CA ALA A 97 -4.53 51.07 22.33
C ALA A 97 -4.01 52.26 23.14
N ASN A 98 -4.48 52.44 24.37
CA ASN A 98 -4.06 53.55 25.24
C ASN A 98 -2.58 53.40 25.66
N ARG A 99 -2.11 52.20 26.01
CA ARG A 99 -0.72 51.95 26.37
C ARG A 99 0.23 52.28 25.20
N ASN A 100 -0.11 51.88 23.99
CA ASN A 100 0.69 52.16 22.81
C ASN A 100 0.71 53.66 22.46
N ARG A 101 -0.42 54.37 22.66
CA ARG A 101 -0.47 55.85 22.51
C ARG A 101 0.40 56.56 23.54
N MET A 102 0.36 56.09 24.82
CA MET A 102 1.21 56.65 25.89
C MET A 102 2.71 56.42 25.62
N ASN A 103 3.07 55.21 25.22
CA ASN A 103 4.46 54.87 24.89
C ASN A 103 4.99 55.72 23.75
N ARG A 104 4.17 55.99 22.71
CA ARG A 104 4.53 56.89 21.58
C ARG A 104 4.77 58.34 22.07
N ALA A 105 3.94 58.84 23.00
CA ALA A 105 4.05 60.20 23.50
C ALA A 105 5.18 60.43 24.51
N ALA A 106 5.61 59.35 25.20
CA ALA A 106 6.58 59.42 26.31
C ALA A 106 8.04 59.18 25.88
N THR A 107 8.31 58.79 24.62
CA THR A 107 9.64 58.33 24.21
C THR A 107 10.30 59.33 23.27
N ASN A 108 11.46 59.83 23.72
CA ASN A 108 12.36 60.69 22.91
C ASN A 108 13.30 59.86 22.00
N ASP A 109 13.26 58.54 22.11
CA ASP A 109 14.06 57.65 21.28
C ASP A 109 13.30 57.28 19.99
N LEU A 110 13.96 57.55 18.85
CA LEU A 110 13.40 57.32 17.53
C LEU A 110 13.02 55.86 17.27
N GLN A 111 13.84 54.92 17.73
CA GLN A 111 13.57 53.49 17.57
C GLN A 111 12.35 53.04 18.37
N ALA A 112 12.26 53.46 19.62
CA ALA A 112 11.13 53.11 20.48
C ALA A 112 9.81 53.78 19.99
N SER A 113 9.90 54.97 19.38
CA SER A 113 8.74 55.62 18.75
C SER A 113 8.24 54.87 17.52
N VAL A 114 9.14 54.42 16.64
CA VAL A 114 8.78 53.60 15.45
C VAL A 114 8.15 52.29 15.84
N VAL A 115 8.69 51.59 16.85
CA VAL A 115 8.12 50.34 17.38
C VAL A 115 6.72 50.56 17.97
N ALA A 116 6.53 51.65 18.74
CA ALA A 116 5.23 51.99 19.31
C ALA A 116 4.19 52.32 18.23
N GLU A 117 4.61 52.97 17.14
CA GLU A 117 3.74 53.27 16.01
C GLU A 117 3.35 52.02 15.21
N SER A 118 4.31 51.10 14.97
CA SER A 118 4.04 49.79 14.36
C SER A 118 3.03 49.02 15.20
N ASN A 119 3.29 48.86 16.50
CA ASN A 119 2.37 48.16 17.41
C ASN A 119 0.97 48.75 17.46
N LEU A 120 0.84 50.08 17.32
CA LEU A 120 -0.47 50.74 17.26
C LEU A 120 -1.21 50.40 15.96
N ARG A 121 -0.51 50.34 14.83
CA ARG A 121 -1.09 49.94 13.54
C ARG A 121 -1.53 48.46 13.60
N ASP A 122 -0.73 47.59 14.19
CA ASP A 122 -1.05 46.17 14.36
C ASP A 122 -2.31 45.99 15.20
N VAL A 123 -2.44 46.72 16.32
CA VAL A 123 -3.66 46.70 17.14
C VAL A 123 -4.87 47.22 16.36
N GLN A 124 -4.71 48.29 15.56
CA GLN A 124 -5.82 48.79 14.73
C GLN A 124 -6.25 47.75 13.67
N THR A 125 -5.30 47.13 13.02
CA THR A 125 -5.53 46.07 12.03
C THR A 125 -6.23 44.86 12.68
N LEU A 126 -5.77 44.43 13.86
CA LEU A 126 -6.39 43.35 14.62
C LEU A 126 -7.84 43.68 15.00
N ILE A 127 -8.11 44.90 15.50
CA ILE A 127 -9.48 45.34 15.83
C ILE A 127 -10.36 45.29 14.59
N ALA A 128 -9.87 45.79 13.43
CA ALA A 128 -10.62 45.76 12.19
C ALA A 128 -10.92 44.33 11.72
N GLN A 129 -9.96 43.41 11.84
CA GLN A 129 -10.13 41.97 11.51
C GLN A 129 -11.13 41.29 12.44
N LEU A 130 -11.03 41.48 13.75
CA LEU A 130 -11.94 40.92 14.73
C LEU A 130 -13.38 41.37 14.48
N HIS A 131 -13.60 42.64 14.19
CA HIS A 131 -14.92 43.15 13.86
C HIS A 131 -15.46 42.67 12.52
N ARG A 132 -14.61 42.59 11.49
CA ARG A 132 -15.01 42.13 10.15
C ARG A 132 -15.37 40.63 10.16
N ASN A 133 -14.57 39.81 10.83
CA ASN A 133 -14.70 38.37 10.83
C ASN A 133 -15.60 37.87 11.99
N LYS A 134 -16.00 38.73 12.92
CA LYS A 134 -16.69 38.34 14.19
C LYS A 134 -15.91 37.29 14.97
N GLU A 135 -14.58 37.36 14.94
CA GLU A 135 -13.68 36.39 15.53
C GLU A 135 -13.56 36.63 17.05
N PRO A 136 -13.77 35.60 17.91
CA PRO A 136 -13.62 35.72 19.34
C PRO A 136 -12.15 35.76 19.77
N LEU A 137 -11.87 36.48 20.85
CA LEU A 137 -10.60 36.41 21.57
C LEU A 137 -10.66 35.29 22.63
N LEU A 138 -9.55 34.61 22.81
CA LEU A 138 -9.41 33.51 23.73
C LEU A 138 -8.20 33.74 24.66
N HIS A 139 -8.39 33.50 25.95
CA HIS A 139 -7.28 33.34 26.90
C HIS A 139 -6.67 31.96 26.69
N THR A 140 -5.39 31.91 26.39
CA THR A 140 -4.69 30.66 26.07
C THR A 140 -3.41 30.54 26.89
N ALA A 141 -3.21 29.37 27.53
CA ALA A 141 -1.97 28.99 28.19
C ALA A 141 -1.53 27.61 27.71
N VAL A 142 -0.25 27.44 27.39
CA VAL A 142 0.31 26.20 26.91
C VAL A 142 1.41 25.75 27.86
N PHE A 143 1.31 24.50 28.31
CA PHE A 143 2.34 23.81 29.11
C PHE A 143 2.89 22.61 28.32
N ILE A 144 4.19 22.36 28.47
CA ILE A 144 4.92 21.27 27.82
C ILE A 144 5.50 20.40 28.92
N GLU A 145 5.04 19.15 29.03
CA GLU A 145 5.65 18.16 29.90
C GLU A 145 6.62 17.30 29.09
N ILE A 146 7.83 17.12 29.61
CA ILE A 146 8.90 16.33 29.02
C ILE A 146 9.16 15.15 29.95
N ILE A 147 9.12 13.91 29.41
CA ILE A 147 9.16 12.67 30.16
C ILE A 147 10.28 11.78 29.61
N ALA A 148 11.12 11.24 30.48
CA ALA A 148 12.18 10.30 30.10
C ALA A 148 12.42 9.24 31.19
N ASN A 149 13.05 8.12 30.83
CA ASN A 149 13.39 7.03 31.77
C ASN A 149 14.69 7.24 32.51
N SER A 150 15.51 8.25 32.14
CA SER A 150 16.74 8.64 32.82
C SER A 150 16.92 10.15 32.80
N LEU A 151 17.75 10.67 33.73
CA LEU A 151 18.04 12.10 33.79
C LEU A 151 18.82 12.58 32.56
N ASP A 152 19.77 11.79 32.07
CA ASP A 152 20.55 12.14 30.87
C ASP A 152 19.65 12.25 29.66
N ARG A 153 18.76 11.27 29.47
CA ARG A 153 17.78 11.30 28.39
C ARG A 153 16.78 12.47 28.51
N LEU A 154 16.42 12.85 29.75
CA LEU A 154 15.60 14.04 29.96
C LEU A 154 16.32 15.30 29.48
N ARG A 155 17.63 15.44 29.77
CA ARG A 155 18.44 16.59 29.33
C ARG A 155 18.59 16.68 27.83
N GLU A 156 18.81 15.54 27.17
CA GLU A 156 18.83 15.47 25.70
C GLU A 156 17.49 15.92 25.11
N LEU A 157 16.39 15.36 25.59
CA LEU A 157 15.05 15.70 25.09
C LEU A 157 14.68 17.17 25.38
N GLN A 158 15.10 17.70 26.54
CA GLN A 158 14.95 19.13 26.82
C GLN A 158 15.72 20.02 25.84
N ALA A 159 16.93 19.63 25.42
CA ALA A 159 17.69 20.35 24.42
C ALA A 159 17.01 20.33 23.05
N ASP A 160 16.51 19.17 22.63
CA ASP A 160 15.79 19.01 21.38
C ASP A 160 14.49 19.83 21.33
N VAL A 161 13.69 19.76 22.41
CA VAL A 161 12.45 20.54 22.53
C VAL A 161 12.76 22.05 22.53
N HIS A 162 13.83 22.45 23.22
CA HIS A 162 14.24 23.86 23.23
C HIS A 162 14.67 24.35 21.85
N ALA A 163 15.44 23.55 21.10
CA ALA A 163 15.86 23.89 19.74
C ALA A 163 14.65 24.07 18.82
N GLU A 164 13.64 23.21 18.94
CA GLU A 164 12.40 23.30 18.16
C GLU A 164 11.60 24.56 18.51
N LEU A 165 11.47 24.89 19.80
CA LEU A 165 10.79 26.11 20.25
C LEU A 165 11.48 27.37 19.75
N VAL A 166 12.82 27.40 19.77
CA VAL A 166 13.60 28.52 19.24
C VAL A 166 13.38 28.68 17.73
N ARG A 167 13.33 27.57 16.98
CA ARG A 167 13.03 27.58 15.54
C ARG A 167 11.65 28.18 15.27
N SER A 168 10.65 27.81 16.06
CA SER A 168 9.29 28.34 15.96
C SER A 168 9.11 29.71 16.65
N LYS A 169 10.19 30.36 17.11
CA LYS A 169 10.19 31.66 17.83
C LYS A 169 9.28 31.68 19.06
N LEU A 170 9.15 30.56 19.75
CA LEU A 170 8.40 30.41 20.98
C LEU A 170 9.34 30.51 22.19
N ASN A 171 9.05 31.41 23.13
CA ASN A 171 9.81 31.56 24.35
C ASN A 171 9.12 30.85 25.54
N ILE A 172 9.92 30.22 26.39
CA ILE A 172 9.46 29.42 27.52
C ILE A 172 9.92 29.96 28.86
N ASP A 173 9.16 29.59 29.89
CA ASP A 173 9.57 29.62 31.29
C ASP A 173 9.78 28.16 31.76
N LYS A 174 11.00 27.84 32.27
CA LYS A 174 11.34 26.48 32.73
C LYS A 174 10.73 26.13 34.09
N LEU A 175 9.91 27.00 34.65
CA LEU A 175 9.23 26.81 35.94
C LEU A 175 10.18 26.40 37.07
N LEU A 176 11.32 27.09 37.19
CA LEU A 176 12.32 26.80 38.25
C LEU A 176 11.68 26.93 39.64
N LEU A 177 11.91 25.93 40.52
CA LEU A 177 11.33 25.79 41.85
C LEU A 177 9.78 25.69 41.87
N ARG A 178 9.14 25.58 40.71
CA ARG A 178 7.67 25.54 40.54
C ARG A 178 7.20 24.28 39.82
N GLN A 179 8.02 23.25 39.76
CA GLN A 179 7.71 22.00 39.06
C GLN A 179 6.48 21.29 39.65
N GLN A 180 6.18 21.43 40.94
CA GLN A 180 4.96 20.91 41.56
C GLN A 180 3.70 21.58 40.99
N GLN A 181 3.70 22.90 40.82
CA GLN A 181 2.57 23.61 40.18
C GLN A 181 2.47 23.22 38.70
N GLY A 182 3.63 23.04 38.03
CA GLY A 182 3.70 22.52 36.65
C GLY A 182 3.03 21.15 36.54
N PHE A 183 3.40 20.21 37.38
CA PHE A 183 2.82 18.88 37.44
C PHE A 183 1.28 18.91 37.59
N ILE A 184 0.76 19.70 38.55
CA ILE A 184 -0.69 19.85 38.72
C ILE A 184 -1.36 20.39 37.45
N SER A 185 -0.70 21.34 36.76
CA SER A 185 -1.25 21.97 35.55
C SER A 185 -1.24 21.06 34.31
N VAL A 186 -0.34 20.05 34.25
CA VAL A 186 -0.33 19.10 33.11
C VAL A 186 -1.21 17.87 33.34
N MET A 187 -1.62 17.61 34.56
CA MET A 187 -2.54 16.51 34.85
C MET A 187 -3.88 16.66 34.10
N PRO A 188 -4.55 15.56 33.69
CA PRO A 188 -5.80 15.60 32.93
C PRO A 188 -7.04 15.99 33.78
N ILE A 189 -6.85 16.78 34.83
CA ILE A 189 -7.92 17.21 35.76
C ILE A 189 -8.52 18.58 35.40
N GLY A 190 -8.01 19.25 34.36
CA GLY A 190 -8.54 20.54 33.90
C GLY A 190 -8.21 21.74 34.80
N HIS A 191 -7.29 21.60 35.78
CA HIS A 191 -6.90 22.64 36.72
C HIS A 191 -5.54 23.27 36.36
N ASN A 192 -5.51 24.58 36.11
CA ASN A 192 -4.29 25.36 35.92
C ASN A 192 -3.86 25.98 37.25
N ALA A 193 -2.82 25.41 37.90
CA ALA A 193 -2.30 25.88 39.18
C ALA A 193 -1.63 27.26 39.12
N PHE A 194 -1.32 27.78 37.91
CA PHE A 194 -0.76 29.13 37.71
C PHE A 194 -1.84 30.18 37.47
N GLY A 195 -3.10 29.80 37.38
CA GLY A 195 -4.18 30.74 37.09
C GLY A 195 -3.94 31.50 35.78
N VAL A 196 -4.00 32.82 35.85
CA VAL A 196 -3.84 33.71 34.68
C VAL A 196 -2.38 34.04 34.32
N GLN A 197 -1.38 33.58 35.08
CA GLN A 197 0.02 34.02 34.95
C GLN A 197 0.61 33.77 33.56
N PHE A 198 0.31 32.64 32.93
CA PHE A 198 0.80 32.28 31.61
C PHE A 198 -0.25 32.41 30.52
N GLU A 199 -1.42 32.95 30.85
CA GLU A 199 -2.46 33.21 29.85
C GLU A 199 -2.05 34.37 28.93
N ARG A 200 -2.26 34.18 27.63
CA ARG A 200 -2.18 35.21 26.59
C ARG A 200 -3.49 35.29 25.88
N VAL A 201 -3.88 36.51 25.53
CA VAL A 201 -5.11 36.74 24.76
C VAL A 201 -4.77 36.69 23.29
N LEU A 202 -5.33 35.74 22.58
CA LEU A 202 -5.07 35.48 21.18
C LEU A 202 -6.38 35.37 20.39
N PRO A 203 -6.41 35.75 19.10
CA PRO A 203 -7.51 35.45 18.20
C PRO A 203 -7.75 33.95 18.07
N ALA A 204 -8.98 33.52 17.84
CA ALA A 204 -9.31 32.09 17.71
C ALA A 204 -8.56 31.40 16.57
N THR A 205 -8.32 32.09 15.43
CA THR A 205 -7.49 31.58 14.33
C THR A 205 -6.06 31.30 14.75
N SER A 206 -5.47 32.18 15.57
CA SER A 206 -4.13 31.96 16.13
C SER A 206 -4.08 30.77 17.09
N VAL A 207 -5.12 30.57 17.89
CA VAL A 207 -5.24 29.41 18.81
C VAL A 207 -5.46 28.13 18.01
N ALA A 208 -6.22 28.16 16.92
CA ALA A 208 -6.39 27.03 16.03
C ALA A 208 -5.06 26.57 15.42
N ASN A 209 -4.10 27.49 15.22
CA ASN A 209 -2.75 27.16 14.74
C ASN A 209 -1.87 26.41 15.78
N PHE A 210 -2.32 26.31 17.04
CA PHE A 210 -1.66 25.44 18.04
C PHE A 210 -2.10 23.99 17.99
N TYR A 211 -2.97 23.62 17.06
CA TYR A 211 -3.47 22.26 16.91
C TYR A 211 -2.30 21.26 16.78
N PRO A 212 -2.05 20.44 17.81
CA PRO A 212 -0.86 19.61 17.84
C PRO A 212 -1.08 18.22 17.24
N PHE A 213 -2.33 17.93 16.84
CA PHE A 213 -2.69 16.61 16.37
C PHE A 213 -2.45 16.51 14.87
N ASN A 214 -1.66 15.53 14.47
CA ASN A 214 -1.44 15.17 13.09
C ASN A 214 -2.00 13.77 12.86
N TYR A 215 -3.33 13.68 12.71
CA TYR A 215 -3.97 12.43 12.33
C TYR A 215 -4.04 12.37 10.81
N SER A 216 -3.19 11.55 10.22
CA SER A 216 -3.21 11.26 8.79
C SER A 216 -3.54 9.80 8.49
N GLY A 217 -3.93 9.03 9.49
CA GLY A 217 -4.30 7.63 9.37
C GLY A 217 -5.52 7.40 8.48
N LYS A 218 -5.64 6.18 8.00
CA LYS A 218 -6.78 5.71 7.23
C LYS A 218 -7.44 4.55 7.97
N ASN A 219 -8.76 4.59 8.09
CA ASN A 219 -9.51 3.53 8.76
C ASN A 219 -10.78 3.20 7.98
N ASP A 220 -10.65 2.36 6.97
CA ASP A 220 -11.78 1.85 6.21
C ASP A 220 -12.48 0.73 7.02
N ARG A 221 -13.82 0.75 7.09
CA ARG A 221 -14.61 -0.16 7.93
C ARG A 221 -14.38 -1.65 7.61
N MET A 222 -14.23 -2.00 6.34
CA MET A 222 -13.98 -3.37 5.86
C MET A 222 -12.51 -3.58 5.49
N GLY A 223 -11.65 -2.65 5.91
CA GLY A 223 -10.24 -2.65 5.58
C GLY A 223 -9.42 -3.63 6.42
N PHE A 224 -8.19 -3.82 6.03
CA PHE A 224 -7.20 -4.55 6.78
C PHE A 224 -5.97 -3.69 7.09
N TYR A 225 -5.34 -4.01 8.20
CA TYR A 225 -4.21 -3.28 8.72
C TYR A 225 -2.96 -3.51 7.85
N LEU A 226 -2.38 -2.43 7.36
CA LEU A 226 -1.12 -2.43 6.60
C LEU A 226 0.08 -1.98 7.43
N GLY A 227 -0.15 -1.17 8.46
CA GLY A 227 0.91 -0.58 9.25
C GLY A 227 0.50 0.74 9.86
N ARG A 228 1.46 1.61 10.06
CA ARG A 228 1.26 2.94 10.65
C ARG A 228 1.83 4.02 9.74
N ASP A 229 1.27 5.22 9.86
CA ASP A 229 1.87 6.40 9.24
C ASP A 229 3.01 6.96 10.11
N LYS A 230 3.68 8.01 9.63
CA LYS A 230 4.77 8.69 10.34
C LYS A 230 4.36 9.25 11.72
N CYS A 231 3.06 9.47 11.94
CA CYS A 231 2.49 9.99 13.18
C CYS A 231 2.02 8.89 14.13
N GLY A 232 2.28 7.62 13.79
CA GLY A 232 1.84 6.47 14.56
C GLY A 232 0.38 6.07 14.37
N SER A 233 -0.38 6.77 13.51
CA SER A 233 -1.77 6.46 13.21
C SER A 233 -1.88 5.19 12.38
N ASN A 234 -2.89 4.37 12.66
CA ASN A 234 -3.11 3.14 11.91
C ASN A 234 -3.55 3.41 10.47
N VAL A 235 -3.02 2.60 9.55
CA VAL A 235 -3.44 2.59 8.13
C VAL A 235 -4.15 1.28 7.86
N VAL A 236 -5.49 1.36 7.80
CA VAL A 236 -6.42 0.25 7.55
C VAL A 236 -7.13 0.53 6.24
N VAL A 237 -6.94 -0.33 5.24
CA VAL A 237 -7.35 -0.08 3.84
C VAL A 237 -8.28 -1.16 3.34
N ASP A 238 -9.37 -0.76 2.72
CA ASP A 238 -10.22 -1.61 1.89
C ASP A 238 -9.95 -1.32 0.41
N PHE A 239 -9.23 -2.23 -0.26
CA PHE A 239 -8.90 -2.07 -1.68
C PHE A 239 -10.13 -2.19 -2.60
N ASN A 240 -11.22 -2.77 -2.12
CA ASN A 240 -12.45 -2.89 -2.89
C ASN A 240 -13.37 -1.67 -2.76
N LYS A 241 -13.07 -0.74 -1.85
CA LYS A 241 -13.85 0.48 -1.66
C LYS A 241 -13.78 1.35 -2.93
N ARG A 242 -14.92 1.61 -3.54
CA ARG A 242 -15.05 2.47 -4.71
C ARG A 242 -15.42 3.89 -4.31
N ALA A 243 -14.86 4.86 -5.01
CA ALA A 243 -15.15 6.28 -4.91
C ALA A 243 -14.80 6.93 -6.28
N ASP A 244 -15.10 8.21 -6.45
CA ASP A 244 -14.84 8.93 -7.70
C ASP A 244 -13.34 8.87 -8.09
N ASP A 245 -12.45 8.90 -7.10
CA ASP A 245 -11.00 8.79 -7.25
C ASP A 245 -10.45 7.36 -7.10
N LYS A 246 -11.31 6.36 -6.82
CA LYS A 246 -10.95 4.95 -6.56
C LYS A 246 -11.75 4.01 -7.46
N THR A 247 -11.34 3.94 -8.72
CA THR A 247 -12.09 3.26 -9.78
C THR A 247 -11.87 1.75 -9.86
N ASN A 248 -10.79 1.23 -9.30
CA ASN A 248 -10.42 -0.20 -9.35
C ASN A 248 -9.66 -0.62 -8.08
N ALA A 249 -9.44 -1.93 -7.92
CA ALA A 249 -8.68 -2.52 -6.82
C ALA A 249 -7.23 -2.89 -7.20
N ASN A 250 -6.75 -2.45 -8.36
CA ASN A 250 -5.40 -2.78 -8.80
C ASN A 250 -4.35 -2.08 -7.93
N ILE A 251 -3.27 -2.80 -7.70
CA ILE A 251 -2.17 -2.38 -6.82
C ILE A 251 -0.87 -2.37 -7.60
N LEU A 252 -0.09 -1.31 -7.45
CA LEU A 252 1.26 -1.18 -7.96
C LEU A 252 2.23 -1.05 -6.80
N ILE A 253 3.32 -1.83 -6.80
CA ILE A 253 4.37 -1.80 -5.79
C ILE A 253 5.70 -1.54 -6.50
N LEU A 254 6.29 -0.38 -6.28
CA LEU A 254 7.57 0.01 -6.88
C LEU A 254 8.61 0.31 -5.82
N GLY A 255 9.86 0.00 -6.13
CA GLY A 255 11.00 0.37 -5.29
C GLY A 255 12.17 -0.57 -5.44
N ASN A 256 13.32 -0.12 -5.03
CA ASN A 256 14.58 -0.85 -5.17
C ASN A 256 14.58 -2.17 -4.37
N SER A 257 15.56 -3.04 -4.64
CA SER A 257 15.72 -4.30 -3.91
C SER A 257 15.93 -4.08 -2.42
N GLY A 258 15.43 -5.00 -1.57
CA GLY A 258 15.61 -4.97 -0.13
C GLY A 258 14.77 -3.94 0.64
N GLN A 259 13.94 -3.13 -0.02
CA GLN A 259 13.10 -2.11 0.63
C GLN A 259 11.83 -2.65 1.31
N GLY A 260 11.47 -3.92 1.10
CA GLY A 260 10.32 -4.56 1.73
C GLY A 260 9.11 -4.77 0.81
N LYS A 261 9.27 -4.71 -0.52
CA LYS A 261 8.20 -4.97 -1.50
C LYS A 261 7.55 -6.34 -1.32
N SER A 262 8.36 -7.41 -1.33
CA SER A 262 7.86 -8.78 -1.20
C SER A 262 7.19 -9.01 0.16
N PHE A 263 7.67 -8.35 1.24
CA PHE A 263 7.03 -8.40 2.56
C PHE A 263 5.62 -7.78 2.53
N LEU A 264 5.48 -6.57 1.95
CA LEU A 264 4.18 -5.93 1.77
C LEU A 264 3.26 -6.79 0.89
N MET A 265 3.78 -7.34 -0.20
CA MET A 265 3.00 -8.17 -1.11
C MET A 265 2.49 -9.43 -0.42
N LYS A 266 3.33 -10.12 0.37
CA LYS A 266 2.92 -11.27 1.18
C LYS A 266 1.85 -10.89 2.21
N LEU A 267 1.94 -9.72 2.84
CA LEU A 267 0.92 -9.21 3.77
C LEU A 267 -0.43 -9.00 3.07
N ILE A 268 -0.42 -8.37 1.90
CA ILE A 268 -1.62 -8.12 1.09
C ILE A 268 -2.24 -9.44 0.63
N LEU A 269 -1.45 -10.35 0.05
CA LEU A 269 -1.91 -11.65 -0.44
C LEU A 269 -2.53 -12.50 0.69
N THR A 270 -1.87 -12.56 1.85
CA THR A 270 -2.41 -13.27 3.02
C THR A 270 -3.78 -12.74 3.41
N THR A 271 -3.95 -11.44 3.40
CA THR A 271 -5.22 -10.81 3.79
C THR A 271 -6.31 -11.01 2.74
N LEU A 272 -5.98 -10.86 1.46
CA LEU A 272 -6.93 -11.13 0.37
C LEU A 272 -7.39 -12.59 0.38
N ARG A 273 -6.48 -13.52 0.70
CA ARG A 273 -6.84 -14.94 0.87
C ARG A 273 -7.78 -15.16 2.05
N GLN A 274 -7.57 -14.46 3.18
CA GLN A 274 -8.48 -14.48 4.33
C GLN A 274 -9.87 -13.92 3.99
N GLN A 275 -9.96 -12.97 3.06
CA GLN A 275 -11.23 -12.44 2.54
C GLN A 275 -11.93 -13.38 1.54
N GLY A 276 -11.33 -14.54 1.24
CA GLY A 276 -11.91 -15.53 0.32
C GLY A 276 -11.59 -15.30 -1.15
N LYS A 277 -10.68 -14.38 -1.48
CA LYS A 277 -10.23 -14.19 -2.87
C LYS A 277 -9.43 -15.39 -3.36
N LYS A 278 -9.62 -15.77 -4.62
CA LYS A 278 -8.74 -16.69 -5.34
C LYS A 278 -7.45 -15.96 -5.71
N LEU A 279 -6.30 -16.56 -5.44
CA LEU A 279 -5.00 -15.95 -5.71
C LEU A 279 -4.26 -16.71 -6.80
N ILE A 280 -3.67 -15.97 -7.74
CA ILE A 280 -2.78 -16.52 -8.76
C ILE A 280 -1.51 -15.68 -8.79
N ILE A 281 -0.37 -16.30 -8.52
CA ILE A 281 0.90 -15.61 -8.33
C ILE A 281 1.89 -16.08 -9.42
N LEU A 282 2.56 -15.15 -10.10
CA LEU A 282 3.78 -15.41 -10.85
C LEU A 282 4.99 -15.09 -9.99
N ASP A 283 5.81 -16.11 -9.74
CA ASP A 283 6.95 -16.09 -8.81
C ASP A 283 8.26 -16.40 -9.55
N PRO A 284 8.99 -15.36 -10.01
CA PRO A 284 10.26 -15.57 -10.72
C PRO A 284 11.44 -15.87 -9.80
N GLU A 285 11.37 -15.52 -8.51
CA GLU A 285 12.47 -15.68 -7.56
C GLU A 285 12.27 -16.82 -6.56
N MET A 286 11.15 -17.55 -6.66
CA MET A 286 10.75 -18.65 -5.75
C MET A 286 10.57 -18.21 -4.29
N GLU A 287 10.07 -16.99 -4.08
CA GLU A 287 9.88 -16.40 -2.75
C GLU A 287 8.54 -16.75 -2.08
N TYR A 288 7.55 -17.25 -2.84
CA TYR A 288 6.17 -17.43 -2.36
C TYR A 288 5.83 -18.91 -2.04
N ALA A 289 6.77 -19.84 -2.15
CA ALA A 289 6.51 -21.26 -1.91
C ALA A 289 6.01 -21.53 -0.48
N ASP A 290 6.70 -21.00 0.53
CA ASP A 290 6.33 -21.18 1.95
C ASP A 290 4.95 -20.56 2.24
N LEU A 291 4.68 -19.36 1.73
CA LEU A 291 3.39 -18.70 1.88
C LEU A 291 2.26 -19.53 1.24
N THR A 292 2.49 -20.03 0.03
CA THR A 292 1.52 -20.83 -0.72
C THR A 292 1.15 -22.09 0.05
N ASN A 293 2.15 -22.80 0.53
CA ASN A 293 1.95 -24.02 1.34
C ASN A 293 1.22 -23.71 2.67
N SER A 294 1.61 -22.63 3.35
CA SER A 294 0.99 -22.20 4.62
C SER A 294 -0.47 -21.80 4.47
N LEU A 295 -0.88 -21.33 3.29
CA LEU A 295 -2.27 -20.93 2.99
C LEU A 295 -3.09 -22.03 2.29
N GLY A 296 -2.54 -23.25 2.19
CA GLY A 296 -3.21 -24.39 1.57
C GLY A 296 -3.37 -24.27 0.05
N GLY A 297 -2.44 -23.58 -0.60
CA GLY A 297 -2.36 -23.43 -2.04
C GLY A 297 -1.52 -24.51 -2.72
N CYS A 298 -1.41 -24.42 -4.04
CA CYS A 298 -0.57 -25.27 -4.88
C CYS A 298 0.57 -24.45 -5.48
N TYR A 299 1.82 -24.87 -5.21
CA TYR A 299 3.00 -24.28 -5.84
C TYR A 299 3.39 -25.13 -7.06
N ILE A 300 3.43 -24.52 -8.22
CA ILE A 300 3.64 -25.14 -9.52
C ILE A 300 4.97 -24.67 -10.08
N ASP A 301 6.00 -25.50 -10.06
CA ASP A 301 7.22 -25.26 -10.83
C ASP A 301 6.95 -25.67 -12.28
N LEU A 302 6.88 -24.67 -13.18
CA LEU A 302 6.59 -24.89 -14.60
C LEU A 302 7.63 -25.73 -15.32
N MET A 303 8.86 -25.81 -14.79
CA MET A 303 9.96 -26.59 -15.40
C MET A 303 10.09 -27.99 -14.78
N SER A 304 9.32 -28.35 -13.77
CA SER A 304 9.31 -29.71 -13.23
C SER A 304 8.73 -30.75 -14.20
N GLY A 305 7.77 -30.33 -15.02
CA GLY A 305 6.99 -31.23 -15.91
C GLY A 305 5.92 -32.04 -15.18
N GLU A 306 5.72 -31.82 -13.88
CA GLU A 306 4.68 -32.49 -13.09
C GLU A 306 3.30 -31.88 -13.32
N TYR A 307 3.26 -30.58 -13.45
CA TYR A 307 2.03 -29.81 -13.65
C TYR A 307 1.89 -29.38 -15.11
N LYS A 308 0.69 -29.48 -15.63
CA LYS A 308 0.38 -29.17 -17.02
C LYS A 308 -0.88 -28.33 -17.13
N ILE A 309 -0.87 -27.44 -18.10
CA ILE A 309 -2.04 -26.67 -18.54
C ILE A 309 -2.23 -27.04 -20.02
N ASN A 310 -3.24 -27.84 -20.31
CA ASN A 310 -3.54 -28.23 -21.67
C ASN A 310 -3.92 -27.01 -22.51
N VAL A 311 -3.11 -26.70 -23.49
CA VAL A 311 -3.38 -25.55 -24.35
C VAL A 311 -4.59 -25.78 -25.25
N LEU A 312 -4.93 -27.03 -25.56
CA LEU A 312 -6.10 -27.40 -26.37
C LEU A 312 -7.41 -27.47 -25.56
N GLU A 313 -7.38 -27.23 -24.26
CA GLU A 313 -8.57 -27.07 -23.44
C GLU A 313 -9.19 -25.69 -23.69
N PRO A 314 -10.42 -25.59 -24.29
CA PRO A 314 -11.03 -24.33 -24.59
C PRO A 314 -11.29 -23.50 -23.35
N LYS A 315 -10.78 -22.26 -23.35
CA LYS A 315 -11.01 -21.28 -22.30
C LYS A 315 -12.22 -20.44 -22.67
N SER A 316 -13.12 -20.22 -21.72
CA SER A 316 -14.26 -19.33 -21.95
C SER A 316 -13.76 -17.89 -21.98
N TRP A 317 -13.82 -17.27 -23.12
CA TRP A 317 -13.62 -15.84 -23.29
C TRP A 317 -14.99 -15.18 -23.15
N ASN A 318 -15.15 -14.26 -22.19
CA ASN A 318 -16.46 -13.67 -21.93
C ASN A 318 -17.06 -13.01 -23.17
N ALA A 319 -18.24 -13.47 -23.53
CA ALA A 319 -19.12 -12.80 -24.47
C ALA A 319 -19.74 -11.49 -23.91
N ASP A 320 -19.58 -11.22 -22.61
CA ASP A 320 -20.18 -10.08 -21.91
C ASP A 320 -19.42 -8.75 -22.07
N ASP A 321 -18.57 -8.60 -23.06
CA ASP A 321 -18.07 -7.27 -23.45
C ASP A 321 -19.15 -6.48 -24.22
N GLU A 322 -20.31 -6.36 -23.62
CA GLU A 322 -21.25 -5.28 -23.98
C GLU A 322 -20.60 -3.96 -23.49
N THR A 323 -19.75 -3.40 -24.31
CA THR A 323 -19.53 -1.96 -24.26
C THR A 323 -20.84 -1.34 -24.75
N ASP A 324 -21.50 -0.58 -23.88
CA ASP A 324 -22.75 0.16 -24.18
C ASP A 324 -22.63 1.12 -25.38
N ASP A 325 -21.43 1.29 -25.92
CA ASP A 325 -21.09 2.23 -26.99
C ASP A 325 -20.97 1.60 -28.38
N ASP A 326 -21.17 0.28 -28.54
CA ASP A 326 -21.00 -0.38 -29.86
C ASP A 326 -22.34 -0.64 -30.53
N GLU A 327 -22.72 0.22 -31.50
CA GLU A 327 -23.93 0.14 -32.31
C GLU A 327 -23.97 -1.06 -33.31
N SER A 328 -23.00 -1.99 -33.22
CA SER A 328 -22.94 -3.15 -34.10
C SER A 328 -24.06 -4.16 -33.80
N PRO A 329 -24.69 -4.75 -34.83
CA PRO A 329 -25.79 -5.71 -34.68
C PRO A 329 -25.38 -6.93 -33.82
N LYS A 330 -26.26 -7.39 -32.91
CA LYS A 330 -26.04 -8.55 -32.03
C LYS A 330 -25.54 -9.81 -32.75
N ALA A 331 -25.93 -10.04 -34.00
CA ALA A 331 -25.49 -11.18 -34.81
C ALA A 331 -23.97 -11.22 -35.10
N PHE A 332 -23.26 -10.08 -34.98
CA PHE A 332 -21.79 -10.02 -35.13
C PHE A 332 -21.02 -10.17 -33.81
N ARG A 333 -21.73 -10.24 -32.69
CA ARG A 333 -21.13 -10.26 -31.34
C ARG A 333 -20.97 -11.66 -30.76
N GLU A 334 -21.71 -12.65 -31.25
CA GLU A 334 -21.62 -14.04 -30.81
C GLU A 334 -20.47 -14.77 -31.51
N LYS A 335 -19.23 -14.45 -31.14
CA LYS A 335 -18.12 -15.36 -31.43
C LYS A 335 -18.21 -16.56 -30.50
N SER A 336 -18.31 -17.78 -31.08
CA SER A 336 -18.34 -19.00 -30.27
C SER A 336 -17.06 -19.14 -29.43
N VAL A 337 -17.15 -19.76 -28.26
CA VAL A 337 -16.01 -20.05 -27.40
C VAL A 337 -14.92 -20.81 -28.16
N LEU A 338 -15.32 -21.75 -29.00
CA LEU A 338 -14.40 -22.56 -29.79
C LEU A 338 -13.68 -21.72 -30.86
N SER A 339 -14.39 -20.84 -31.59
CA SER A 339 -13.74 -19.94 -32.55
C SER A 339 -12.75 -18.98 -31.93
N GLN A 340 -13.07 -18.44 -30.76
CA GLN A 340 -12.15 -17.59 -30.02
C GLN A 340 -10.91 -18.37 -29.52
N HIS A 341 -11.13 -19.60 -29.08
CA HIS A 341 -10.06 -20.47 -28.65
C HIS A 341 -9.13 -20.89 -29.79
N ILE A 342 -9.66 -21.17 -30.96
CA ILE A 342 -8.86 -21.46 -32.17
C ILE A 342 -7.99 -20.26 -32.55
N SER A 343 -8.54 -19.04 -32.47
CA SER A 343 -7.74 -17.82 -32.68
C SER A 343 -6.60 -17.71 -31.65
N PHE A 344 -6.87 -18.01 -30.39
CA PHE A 344 -5.85 -18.08 -29.34
C PHE A 344 -4.77 -19.11 -29.67
N LEU A 345 -5.13 -20.29 -30.17
CA LEU A 345 -4.16 -21.33 -30.52
C LEU A 345 -3.26 -20.89 -31.68
N LYS A 346 -3.78 -20.17 -32.67
CA LYS A 346 -2.94 -19.58 -33.74
C LYS A 346 -1.87 -18.65 -33.17
N ASP A 347 -2.24 -17.79 -32.21
CA ASP A 347 -1.29 -16.90 -31.54
C ASP A 347 -0.31 -17.67 -30.65
N PHE A 348 -0.76 -18.71 -29.98
CA PHE A 348 0.10 -19.59 -29.18
C PHE A 348 1.19 -20.26 -30.05
N PHE A 349 0.82 -20.86 -31.17
CA PHE A 349 1.79 -21.51 -32.07
C PHE A 349 2.74 -20.49 -32.72
N ARG A 350 2.23 -19.31 -33.08
CA ARG A 350 3.07 -18.19 -33.57
C ARG A 350 4.09 -17.75 -32.51
N THR A 351 3.71 -17.76 -31.24
CA THR A 351 4.59 -17.39 -30.12
C THR A 351 5.66 -18.44 -29.86
N TYR A 352 5.34 -19.71 -30.08
CA TYR A 352 6.32 -20.81 -29.93
C TYR A 352 7.37 -20.82 -31.03
N LYS A 353 6.94 -20.68 -32.27
CA LYS A 353 7.83 -20.70 -33.45
C LYS A 353 7.32 -19.73 -34.51
N ASP A 354 8.23 -19.20 -35.29
CA ASP A 354 7.90 -18.21 -36.34
C ASP A 354 7.23 -18.91 -37.55
N PHE A 355 6.01 -19.42 -37.32
CA PHE A 355 5.19 -20.03 -38.36
C PHE A 355 4.58 -18.97 -39.27
N LYS A 356 4.63 -19.21 -40.58
CA LYS A 356 3.96 -18.39 -41.61
C LYS A 356 2.44 -18.54 -41.51
N ASP A 357 1.69 -17.60 -42.07
CA ASP A 357 0.21 -17.64 -42.07
C ASP A 357 -0.33 -18.95 -42.69
N ALA A 358 0.27 -19.45 -43.77
CA ALA A 358 -0.11 -20.73 -44.36
C ALA A 358 -0.02 -21.93 -43.40
N HIS A 359 0.99 -21.94 -42.50
CA HIS A 359 1.10 -22.98 -41.47
C HIS A 359 -0.02 -22.86 -40.44
N LEU A 360 -0.31 -21.63 -39.99
CA LEU A 360 -1.35 -21.36 -39.00
C LEU A 360 -2.76 -21.66 -39.53
N ASP A 361 -3.03 -21.36 -40.79
CA ASP A 361 -4.29 -21.67 -41.42
C ASP A 361 -4.45 -23.19 -41.61
N THR A 362 -3.38 -23.90 -41.97
CA THR A 362 -3.36 -25.36 -41.99
C THR A 362 -3.61 -25.95 -40.58
N LEU A 363 -2.95 -25.43 -39.56
CA LEU A 363 -3.19 -25.84 -38.15
C LEU A 363 -4.64 -25.63 -37.75
N GLU A 364 -5.29 -24.53 -38.13
CA GLU A 364 -6.70 -24.26 -37.86
C GLU A 364 -7.59 -25.38 -38.40
N ILE A 365 -7.32 -25.85 -39.64
CA ILE A 365 -8.06 -26.97 -40.26
C ILE A 365 -7.92 -28.23 -39.41
N PHE A 366 -6.70 -28.58 -39.01
CA PHE A 366 -6.44 -29.79 -38.22
C PHE A 366 -6.97 -29.71 -36.79
N ILE A 367 -6.87 -28.57 -36.14
CA ILE A 367 -7.46 -28.32 -34.82
C ILE A 367 -8.99 -28.47 -34.88
N SER A 368 -9.61 -27.89 -35.89
CA SER A 368 -11.06 -28.01 -36.09
C SER A 368 -11.50 -29.45 -36.37
N LYS A 369 -10.69 -30.22 -37.11
CA LYS A 369 -10.91 -31.65 -37.35
C LYS A 369 -10.77 -32.44 -36.04
N LEU A 370 -9.71 -32.19 -35.27
CA LEU A 370 -9.43 -32.84 -33.99
C LEU A 370 -10.56 -32.63 -32.99
N TYR A 371 -11.04 -31.39 -32.81
CA TYR A 371 -12.16 -31.14 -31.91
C TYR A 371 -13.44 -31.88 -32.32
N LYS A 372 -13.73 -31.99 -33.64
CA LYS A 372 -14.86 -32.77 -34.12
C LYS A 372 -14.72 -34.26 -33.82
N GLU A 373 -13.52 -34.83 -33.94
CA GLU A 373 -13.24 -36.23 -33.62
C GLU A 373 -13.47 -36.53 -32.13
N PHE A 374 -13.17 -35.57 -31.25
CA PHE A 374 -13.44 -35.63 -29.82
C PHE A 374 -14.88 -35.20 -29.44
N GLY A 375 -15.74 -34.97 -30.42
CA GLY A 375 -17.15 -34.57 -30.21
C GLY A 375 -17.32 -33.14 -29.67
N ILE A 376 -16.27 -32.32 -29.70
CA ILE A 376 -16.29 -30.95 -29.23
C ILE A 376 -16.74 -30.03 -30.36
N THR A 377 -17.86 -29.38 -30.14
CA THR A 377 -18.50 -28.49 -31.13
C THR A 377 -18.88 -27.17 -30.48
N GLU A 378 -19.23 -26.16 -31.28
CA GLU A 378 -19.66 -24.84 -30.78
C GLU A 378 -20.90 -24.89 -29.86
N LYS A 379 -21.67 -25.99 -29.89
CA LYS A 379 -22.90 -26.17 -29.10
C LYS A 379 -22.64 -26.91 -27.78
N CYS A 380 -21.41 -27.32 -27.51
CA CYS A 380 -21.05 -28.03 -26.28
C CYS A 380 -21.10 -27.10 -25.08
N ASP A 381 -21.60 -27.63 -23.97
CA ASP A 381 -21.49 -26.98 -22.67
C ASP A 381 -20.12 -27.32 -22.05
N PHE A 382 -19.16 -26.40 -22.24
CA PHE A 382 -17.77 -26.57 -21.79
C PHE A 382 -17.65 -26.69 -20.25
N SER A 383 -18.66 -26.30 -19.49
CA SER A 383 -18.66 -26.42 -18.02
C SER A 383 -18.81 -27.86 -17.53
N ARG A 384 -19.25 -28.77 -18.40
CA ARG A 384 -19.49 -30.19 -18.09
C ARG A 384 -18.41 -31.12 -18.58
N ILE A 385 -17.51 -30.65 -19.42
CA ILE A 385 -16.43 -31.44 -19.98
C ILE A 385 -15.28 -31.47 -18.95
N VAL A 386 -14.81 -32.65 -18.59
CA VAL A 386 -13.67 -32.77 -17.67
C VAL A 386 -12.34 -32.62 -18.43
N PRO A 387 -11.25 -32.16 -17.79
CA PRO A 387 -9.96 -31.92 -18.44
C PRO A 387 -9.42 -33.12 -19.22
N THR A 388 -9.74 -34.35 -18.83
CA THR A 388 -9.31 -35.59 -19.50
C THR A 388 -10.01 -35.87 -20.82
N ASP A 389 -11.13 -35.22 -21.10
CA ASP A 389 -11.92 -35.43 -22.33
C ASP A 389 -11.48 -34.53 -23.48
N TYR A 390 -10.56 -33.59 -23.19
CA TYR A 390 -10.00 -32.74 -24.24
C TYR A 390 -8.82 -33.40 -24.94
N PRO A 391 -8.61 -33.16 -26.26
CA PRO A 391 -7.41 -33.63 -26.96
C PRO A 391 -6.15 -33.01 -26.38
N THR A 392 -5.04 -33.71 -26.57
CA THR A 392 -3.70 -33.22 -26.21
C THR A 392 -2.89 -32.83 -27.44
N LEU A 393 -1.74 -32.19 -27.24
CA LEU A 393 -0.83 -31.85 -28.34
C LEU A 393 -0.31 -33.10 -29.05
N LYS A 394 -0.19 -34.21 -28.36
CA LYS A 394 0.19 -35.49 -28.96
C LYS A 394 -0.88 -36.00 -29.92
N ASP A 395 -2.16 -35.82 -29.61
CA ASP A 395 -3.27 -36.18 -30.50
C ASP A 395 -3.28 -35.30 -31.76
N LEU A 396 -3.01 -34.00 -31.61
CA LEU A 396 -2.86 -33.08 -32.74
C LEU A 396 -1.69 -33.48 -33.64
N TYR A 397 -0.55 -33.82 -33.04
CA TYR A 397 0.63 -34.24 -33.79
C TYR A 397 0.37 -35.53 -34.55
N LYS A 398 -0.28 -36.50 -33.91
CA LYS A 398 -0.64 -37.77 -34.56
C LYS A 398 -1.54 -37.55 -35.76
N LEU A 399 -2.54 -36.67 -35.65
CA LEU A 399 -3.44 -36.34 -36.76
C LEU A 399 -2.69 -35.67 -37.93
N LEU A 400 -1.69 -34.82 -37.64
CA LEU A 400 -0.85 -34.20 -38.68
C LEU A 400 0.09 -35.22 -39.34
N ASP A 401 0.69 -36.10 -38.57
CA ASP A 401 1.64 -37.12 -39.05
C ASP A 401 0.91 -38.18 -39.90
N ASP A 402 -0.27 -38.66 -39.48
CA ASP A 402 -1.12 -39.59 -40.22
C ASP A 402 -1.54 -38.98 -41.60
N GLU A 403 -1.88 -37.69 -41.61
CA GLU A 403 -2.22 -36.99 -42.87
C GLU A 403 -0.99 -36.79 -43.75
N PHE A 404 0.17 -36.46 -43.19
CA PHE A 404 1.42 -36.34 -43.95
C PHE A 404 1.83 -37.67 -44.58
N MET A 405 1.72 -38.78 -43.85
CA MET A 405 2.07 -40.12 -44.35
C MET A 405 1.12 -40.62 -45.43
N SER A 406 -0.15 -40.20 -45.38
CA SER A 406 -1.20 -40.58 -46.33
C SER A 406 -1.46 -39.53 -47.40
N TYR A 407 -0.60 -38.49 -47.50
CA TYR A 407 -0.79 -37.36 -48.44
C TYR A 407 -0.81 -37.80 -49.89
N ASP A 408 -1.83 -37.41 -50.63
CA ASP A 408 -2.01 -37.73 -52.03
C ASP A 408 -2.07 -36.43 -52.86
N GLU A 409 -1.05 -36.18 -53.67
CA GLU A 409 -0.97 -34.98 -54.52
C GLU A 409 -2.08 -34.91 -55.60
N SER A 410 -2.72 -36.04 -55.90
CA SER A 410 -3.80 -36.09 -56.90
C SER A 410 -5.13 -35.51 -56.39
N LYS A 411 -5.23 -35.31 -55.07
CA LYS A 411 -6.43 -34.71 -54.43
C LYS A 411 -6.29 -33.20 -54.35
N ASN A 412 -7.34 -32.48 -54.61
CA ASN A 412 -7.38 -31.02 -54.37
C ASN A 412 -7.36 -30.71 -52.85
N ASN A 413 -6.17 -30.74 -52.29
CA ASN A 413 -5.96 -30.38 -50.88
C ASN A 413 -5.80 -28.87 -50.73
N LEU A 414 -6.24 -28.31 -49.59
CA LEU A 414 -6.10 -26.90 -49.28
C LEU A 414 -4.65 -26.54 -48.79
N TYR A 415 -3.83 -27.54 -48.53
CA TYR A 415 -2.46 -27.42 -48.02
C TYR A 415 -1.51 -28.32 -48.84
N SER A 416 -0.23 -27.99 -48.87
CA SER A 416 0.79 -28.75 -49.58
C SER A 416 1.49 -29.79 -48.68
N ALA A 417 2.10 -30.82 -49.26
CA ALA A 417 2.93 -31.78 -48.53
C ALA A 417 4.09 -31.10 -47.81
N GLU A 418 4.70 -30.07 -48.43
CA GLU A 418 5.77 -29.28 -47.83
C GLU A 418 5.29 -28.55 -46.57
N THR A 419 4.11 -27.94 -46.59
CA THR A 419 3.50 -27.28 -45.42
C THR A 419 3.29 -28.28 -44.27
N LEU A 420 2.78 -29.47 -44.54
CA LEU A 420 2.60 -30.52 -43.53
C LEU A 420 3.97 -30.98 -42.96
N GLN A 421 4.97 -31.19 -43.83
CA GLN A 421 6.31 -31.58 -43.37
C GLN A 421 6.92 -30.51 -42.47
N GLU A 422 6.83 -29.22 -42.84
CA GLU A 422 7.34 -28.11 -42.03
C GLU A 422 6.61 -28.02 -40.68
N LEU A 423 5.28 -28.26 -40.64
CA LEU A 423 4.49 -28.31 -39.41
C LEU A 423 4.87 -29.49 -38.52
N CYS A 424 4.98 -30.73 -39.07
CA CYS A 424 5.38 -31.90 -38.31
C CYS A 424 6.80 -31.70 -37.72
N LEU A 425 7.74 -31.20 -38.52
CA LEU A 425 9.10 -30.89 -38.06
C LEU A 425 9.09 -29.76 -36.99
N GLY A 426 8.26 -28.74 -37.20
CA GLY A 426 8.15 -27.58 -36.31
C GLY A 426 7.59 -27.92 -34.93
N LEU A 427 6.60 -28.80 -34.87
CA LEU A 427 5.89 -29.17 -33.66
C LEU A 427 6.45 -30.41 -32.97
N HIS A 428 7.35 -31.16 -33.61
CA HIS A 428 7.91 -32.43 -33.09
C HIS A 428 8.43 -32.28 -31.65
N SER A 429 9.25 -31.25 -31.37
CA SER A 429 9.87 -31.08 -30.03
C SER A 429 8.82 -30.83 -28.95
N MET A 430 7.80 -30.02 -29.25
CA MET A 430 6.73 -29.66 -28.32
C MET A 430 5.78 -30.84 -28.03
N CYS A 431 5.43 -31.63 -29.06
CA CYS A 431 4.40 -32.64 -28.96
C CYS A 431 4.91 -34.01 -28.53
N ILE A 432 6.10 -34.45 -29.04
CA ILE A 432 6.66 -35.79 -28.82
C ILE A 432 8.10 -35.75 -28.33
N GLY A 433 8.86 -34.71 -28.70
CA GLY A 433 10.29 -34.59 -28.41
C GLY A 433 10.60 -34.19 -26.98
N SER A 434 11.77 -33.56 -26.79
CA SER A 434 12.33 -33.22 -25.47
C SER A 434 11.48 -32.21 -24.68
N GLU A 435 10.69 -31.37 -25.35
CA GLU A 435 9.87 -30.32 -24.73
C GLU A 435 8.45 -30.80 -24.40
N SER A 436 8.04 -31.99 -24.87
CA SER A 436 6.68 -32.53 -24.65
C SER A 436 6.33 -32.66 -23.18
N LYS A 437 7.32 -32.92 -22.32
CA LYS A 437 7.11 -33.00 -20.85
C LYS A 437 6.57 -31.71 -20.25
N PHE A 438 6.70 -30.55 -20.92
CA PHE A 438 6.18 -29.28 -20.43
C PHE A 438 4.82 -28.92 -21.02
N PHE A 439 4.52 -29.39 -22.23
CA PHE A 439 3.35 -28.95 -23.00
C PHE A 439 2.28 -30.03 -23.16
N ASP A 440 2.66 -31.29 -23.30
CA ASP A 440 1.71 -32.36 -23.60
C ASP A 440 1.14 -32.98 -22.32
N GLY A 441 -0.19 -33.05 -22.27
CA GLY A 441 -0.97 -33.69 -21.22
C GLY A 441 -2.19 -32.88 -20.82
N HIS A 442 -3.08 -33.51 -20.06
CA HIS A 442 -4.29 -32.87 -19.55
C HIS A 442 -3.98 -31.95 -18.39
N THR A 443 -4.80 -30.91 -18.22
CA THR A 443 -4.69 -29.97 -17.09
C THR A 443 -4.86 -30.74 -15.78
N ASN A 444 -3.87 -30.67 -14.88
CA ASN A 444 -3.83 -31.40 -13.61
C ASN A 444 -3.62 -30.50 -12.38
N ILE A 445 -4.02 -29.23 -12.48
CA ILE A 445 -3.95 -28.28 -11.38
C ILE A 445 -5.03 -28.64 -10.35
N THR A 446 -4.60 -28.87 -9.10
CA THR A 446 -5.46 -29.42 -8.04
C THR A 446 -6.04 -28.39 -7.08
N SER A 447 -5.56 -27.15 -7.06
CA SER A 447 -6.05 -26.11 -6.17
C SER A 447 -6.75 -25.00 -6.95
N ASP A 448 -7.97 -24.70 -6.53
CA ASP A 448 -8.78 -23.61 -7.05
C ASP A 448 -8.67 -22.31 -6.23
N LYS A 449 -7.99 -22.35 -5.07
CA LYS A 449 -7.99 -21.24 -4.10
C LYS A 449 -6.75 -20.36 -4.14
N MET A 450 -5.57 -20.97 -4.32
CA MET A 450 -4.30 -20.27 -4.42
C MET A 450 -3.35 -21.06 -5.29
N LEU A 451 -2.91 -20.46 -6.39
CA LEU A 451 -1.96 -21.04 -7.32
C LEU A 451 -0.74 -20.13 -7.40
N THR A 452 0.44 -20.72 -7.28
CA THR A 452 1.70 -19.99 -7.48
C THR A 452 2.51 -20.68 -8.56
N PHE A 453 2.78 -19.96 -9.64
CA PHE A 453 3.61 -20.43 -10.75
C PHE A 453 5.06 -19.98 -10.53
N GLY A 454 5.94 -20.90 -10.19
CA GLY A 454 7.39 -20.71 -10.17
C GLY A 454 7.92 -20.67 -11.60
N VAL A 455 8.37 -19.51 -12.03
CA VAL A 455 8.80 -19.27 -13.42
C VAL A 455 10.31 -19.11 -13.56
N ARG A 456 11.12 -19.27 -12.51
CA ARG A 456 12.57 -19.06 -12.51
C ARG A 456 13.25 -19.90 -13.60
N GLY A 457 13.08 -21.21 -13.56
CA GLY A 457 13.66 -22.10 -14.56
C GLY A 457 13.16 -21.82 -15.98
N LEU A 458 11.91 -21.33 -16.11
CA LEU A 458 11.35 -20.93 -17.39
C LEU A 458 12.05 -19.70 -17.98
N LEU A 459 12.39 -18.72 -17.16
CA LEU A 459 13.11 -17.52 -17.61
C LEU A 459 14.51 -17.83 -18.15
N GLU A 460 15.13 -18.91 -17.66
CA GLU A 460 16.43 -19.42 -18.10
C GLU A 460 16.35 -20.34 -19.33
N SER A 461 15.15 -20.78 -19.72
CA SER A 461 14.93 -21.71 -20.83
C SER A 461 15.08 -21.04 -22.20
N ASN A 462 15.05 -21.86 -23.27
CA ASN A 462 15.10 -21.34 -24.63
C ASN A 462 13.89 -20.41 -24.92
N LYS A 463 14.07 -19.47 -25.86
CA LYS A 463 13.10 -18.41 -26.17
C LYS A 463 11.72 -18.99 -26.56
N SER A 464 11.68 -20.08 -27.32
CA SER A 464 10.44 -20.68 -27.81
C SER A 464 9.60 -21.25 -26.67
N VAL A 465 10.21 -22.08 -25.82
CA VAL A 465 9.54 -22.66 -24.63
C VAL A 465 9.09 -21.55 -23.68
N LYS A 466 10.00 -20.61 -23.38
CA LYS A 466 9.68 -19.49 -22.50
C LYS A 466 8.46 -18.72 -22.96
N ASN A 467 8.46 -18.29 -24.22
CA ASN A 467 7.37 -17.46 -24.73
C ASN A 467 6.04 -18.23 -24.78
N ALA A 468 6.04 -19.47 -25.25
CA ALA A 468 4.82 -20.28 -25.35
C ALA A 468 4.25 -20.62 -23.97
N MET A 469 5.08 -21.00 -22.99
CA MET A 469 4.61 -21.30 -21.64
C MET A 469 4.09 -20.06 -20.92
N LEU A 470 4.80 -18.92 -21.01
CA LEU A 470 4.31 -17.66 -20.45
C LEU A 470 2.97 -17.26 -21.06
N PHE A 471 2.83 -17.38 -22.37
CA PHE A 471 1.59 -17.10 -23.07
C PHE A 471 0.44 -17.98 -22.55
N ASN A 472 0.67 -19.28 -22.36
CA ASN A 472 -0.34 -20.19 -21.82
C ASN A 472 -0.72 -19.86 -20.37
N VAL A 473 0.25 -19.59 -19.51
CA VAL A 473 0.00 -19.21 -18.10
C VAL A 473 -0.72 -17.88 -17.99
N LEU A 474 -0.31 -16.87 -18.74
CA LEU A 474 -0.99 -15.56 -18.75
C LEU A 474 -2.42 -15.65 -19.30
N SER A 475 -2.63 -16.50 -20.30
CA SER A 475 -3.96 -16.81 -20.80
C SER A 475 -4.83 -17.50 -19.73
N TYR A 476 -4.29 -18.46 -19.01
CA TYR A 476 -4.96 -19.11 -17.88
C TYR A 476 -5.32 -18.07 -16.79
N MET A 477 -4.38 -17.21 -16.39
CA MET A 477 -4.63 -16.13 -15.43
C MET A 477 -5.72 -15.19 -15.91
N SER A 478 -5.67 -14.79 -17.19
CA SER A 478 -6.68 -13.92 -17.80
C SER A 478 -8.07 -14.56 -17.74
N ASN A 479 -8.17 -15.83 -18.07
CA ASN A 479 -9.44 -16.57 -18.03
C ASN A 479 -10.02 -16.59 -16.60
N VAL A 480 -9.23 -16.93 -15.57
CA VAL A 480 -9.70 -16.95 -14.18
C VAL A 480 -10.14 -15.55 -13.73
N LEU A 481 -9.37 -14.52 -14.03
CA LEU A 481 -9.67 -13.14 -13.63
C LEU A 481 -10.95 -12.59 -14.28
N LEU A 482 -11.17 -12.89 -15.55
CA LEU A 482 -12.22 -12.28 -16.36
C LEU A 482 -13.50 -13.14 -16.46
N THR A 483 -13.39 -14.45 -16.21
CA THR A 483 -14.52 -15.39 -16.32
C THR A 483 -15.04 -15.79 -14.94
N GLU A 484 -14.18 -16.37 -14.09
CA GLU A 484 -14.58 -16.80 -12.76
C GLU A 484 -14.82 -15.62 -11.82
N GLY A 485 -13.99 -14.60 -11.91
CA GLY A 485 -14.07 -13.42 -11.04
C GLY A 485 -13.63 -13.67 -9.61
N ASN A 486 -13.79 -12.67 -8.74
CA ASN A 486 -13.39 -12.71 -7.33
C ASN A 486 -11.96 -13.22 -7.11
N ALA A 487 -11.07 -12.90 -8.04
CA ALA A 487 -9.70 -13.38 -8.12
C ALA A 487 -8.69 -12.24 -8.14
N VAL A 488 -7.49 -12.52 -7.65
CA VAL A 488 -6.38 -11.58 -7.69
C VAL A 488 -5.16 -12.24 -8.32
N ALA A 489 -4.65 -11.62 -9.39
CA ALA A 489 -3.38 -11.99 -9.98
C ALA A 489 -2.26 -11.13 -9.39
N SER A 490 -1.17 -11.75 -8.99
CA SER A 490 0.02 -11.06 -8.49
C SER A 490 1.21 -11.40 -9.37
N ILE A 491 1.89 -10.39 -9.88
CA ILE A 491 3.08 -10.54 -10.72
C ILE A 491 4.22 -9.83 -10.01
N ASP A 492 5.17 -10.60 -9.53
CA ASP A 492 6.40 -10.07 -8.95
C ASP A 492 7.45 -9.89 -10.04
N GLU A 493 8.38 -8.97 -9.81
CA GLU A 493 9.48 -8.63 -10.73
C GLU A 493 9.00 -8.45 -12.18
N LEU A 494 7.99 -7.62 -12.37
CA LEU A 494 7.31 -7.38 -13.66
C LEU A 494 8.28 -7.06 -14.80
N TYR A 495 9.41 -6.40 -14.52
CA TYR A 495 10.43 -6.07 -15.52
C TYR A 495 10.97 -7.29 -16.29
N LEU A 496 10.96 -8.48 -15.68
CA LEU A 496 11.42 -9.72 -16.34
C LEU A 496 10.57 -10.13 -17.55
N PHE A 497 9.32 -9.65 -17.60
CA PHE A 497 8.37 -9.94 -18.67
C PHE A 497 8.35 -8.87 -19.78
N LEU A 498 9.08 -7.75 -19.61
CA LEU A 498 9.09 -6.64 -20.57
C LEU A 498 9.78 -6.97 -21.91
N THR A 499 10.56 -8.03 -21.96
CA THR A 499 11.18 -8.50 -23.21
C THR A 499 10.18 -9.18 -24.16
N ASN A 500 8.97 -9.51 -23.67
CA ASN A 500 7.92 -10.17 -24.42
C ASN A 500 6.70 -9.23 -24.57
N LEU A 501 6.54 -8.65 -25.76
CA LEU A 501 5.45 -7.72 -26.05
C LEU A 501 4.07 -8.35 -25.80
N THR A 502 3.88 -9.61 -26.19
CA THR A 502 2.64 -10.35 -25.99
C THR A 502 2.29 -10.46 -24.48
N ALA A 503 3.29 -10.73 -23.63
CA ALA A 503 3.07 -10.76 -22.19
C ALA A 503 2.62 -9.40 -21.65
N ILE A 504 3.25 -8.31 -22.10
CA ILE A 504 2.84 -6.95 -21.70
C ILE A 504 1.41 -6.65 -22.13
N GLU A 505 1.03 -7.02 -23.35
CA GLU A 505 -0.33 -6.82 -23.86
C GLU A 505 -1.37 -7.58 -23.05
N TYR A 506 -1.10 -8.84 -22.68
CA TYR A 506 -1.97 -9.61 -21.79
C TYR A 506 -2.14 -8.93 -20.44
N ILE A 507 -1.04 -8.58 -19.80
CA ILE A 507 -1.05 -7.92 -18.48
C ILE A 507 -1.81 -6.60 -18.53
N ARG A 508 -1.58 -5.80 -19.57
CA ARG A 508 -2.32 -4.54 -19.79
C ARG A 508 -3.82 -4.77 -19.98
N ASN A 509 -4.19 -5.75 -20.82
CA ASN A 509 -5.57 -6.01 -21.16
C ASN A 509 -6.38 -6.50 -19.95
N PHE A 510 -5.89 -7.49 -19.20
CA PHE A 510 -6.61 -7.91 -18.01
C PHE A 510 -6.58 -6.84 -16.90
N SER A 511 -5.50 -6.06 -16.73
CA SER A 511 -5.47 -4.95 -15.76
C SER A 511 -6.57 -3.90 -16.02
N LYS A 512 -6.94 -3.66 -17.28
CA LYS A 512 -8.05 -2.77 -17.66
C LYS A 512 -9.42 -3.36 -17.36
N ARG A 513 -9.59 -4.67 -17.51
CA ARG A 513 -10.90 -5.34 -17.55
C ARG A 513 -11.32 -5.98 -16.22
N VAL A 514 -10.38 -6.29 -15.33
CA VAL A 514 -10.63 -7.05 -14.07
C VAL A 514 -11.68 -6.42 -13.15
N ARG A 515 -11.87 -5.09 -13.20
CA ARG A 515 -12.83 -4.38 -12.34
C ARG A 515 -14.28 -4.87 -12.49
N LYS A 516 -14.66 -5.34 -13.70
CA LYS A 516 -16.04 -5.79 -14.00
C LYS A 516 -16.40 -7.10 -13.28
N LYS A 517 -15.41 -7.89 -12.86
CA LYS A 517 -15.60 -9.22 -12.24
C LYS A 517 -15.13 -9.29 -10.78
N ASP A 518 -15.05 -8.15 -10.11
CA ASP A 518 -14.55 -8.05 -8.72
C ASP A 518 -13.15 -8.69 -8.54
N SER A 519 -12.36 -8.61 -9.59
CA SER A 519 -10.99 -9.09 -9.63
C SER A 519 -9.99 -7.93 -9.58
N ALA A 520 -8.75 -8.21 -9.25
CA ALA A 520 -7.69 -7.20 -9.18
C ALA A 520 -6.34 -7.77 -9.64
N VAL A 521 -5.41 -6.86 -9.92
CA VAL A 521 -4.02 -7.19 -10.27
C VAL A 521 -3.08 -6.48 -9.32
N ILE A 522 -2.08 -7.20 -8.83
CA ILE A 522 -0.96 -6.66 -8.06
C ILE A 522 0.28 -6.77 -8.94
N LEU A 523 0.89 -5.64 -9.24
CA LEU A 523 2.12 -5.56 -10.03
C LEU A 523 3.25 -5.06 -9.14
N ALA A 524 4.36 -5.79 -9.06
CA ALA A 524 5.54 -5.36 -8.34
C ALA A 524 6.76 -5.31 -9.27
N SER A 525 7.59 -4.27 -9.13
CA SER A 525 8.82 -4.13 -9.91
C SER A 525 9.88 -3.32 -9.16
N GLN A 526 11.13 -3.52 -9.55
CA GLN A 526 12.28 -2.79 -8.98
C GLN A 526 12.59 -1.53 -9.80
N ASN A 527 12.74 -1.65 -11.11
CA ASN A 527 13.23 -0.60 -11.99
C ASN A 527 12.09 0.04 -12.80
N LEU A 528 11.90 1.32 -12.62
CA LEU A 528 10.94 2.08 -13.43
C LEU A 528 11.49 2.39 -14.83
N GLU A 529 12.80 2.52 -14.98
CA GLU A 529 13.45 2.90 -16.26
C GLU A 529 13.24 1.85 -17.34
N ASP A 530 13.19 0.56 -16.98
CA ASP A 530 12.96 -0.53 -17.93
C ASP A 530 11.63 -0.40 -18.67
N PHE A 531 10.65 0.25 -18.06
CA PHE A 531 9.32 0.47 -18.64
C PHE A 531 9.26 1.67 -19.58
N ALA A 532 10.24 2.56 -19.53
CA ALA A 532 10.31 3.76 -20.35
C ALA A 532 11.08 3.56 -21.67
N LEU A 533 11.54 2.35 -21.96
CA LEU A 533 12.19 2.04 -23.20
C LEU A 533 11.29 2.41 -24.39
N PRO A 534 11.79 3.16 -25.40
CA PRO A 534 10.94 3.68 -26.49
C PRO A 534 10.13 2.61 -27.22
N SER A 535 10.64 1.38 -27.29
CA SER A 535 10.00 0.24 -27.95
C SER A 535 8.75 -0.28 -27.26
N ILE A 536 8.59 -0.02 -25.95
CA ILE A 536 7.51 -0.58 -25.13
C ILE A 536 6.74 0.47 -24.31
N ALA A 537 7.19 1.71 -24.29
CA ALA A 537 6.65 2.78 -23.43
C ALA A 537 5.12 2.99 -23.58
N GLU A 538 4.58 2.90 -24.78
CA GLU A 538 3.12 3.02 -25.01
C GLU A 538 2.33 1.88 -24.38
N TYR A 539 2.92 0.69 -24.33
CA TYR A 539 2.25 -0.50 -23.76
C TYR A 539 2.37 -0.53 -22.23
N THR A 540 3.45 -0.01 -21.67
CA THR A 540 3.73 -0.05 -20.23
C THR A 540 3.14 1.13 -19.45
N LYS A 541 3.01 2.31 -20.08
CA LYS A 541 2.43 3.49 -19.43
C LYS A 541 1.09 3.23 -18.72
N PRO A 542 0.14 2.48 -19.29
CA PRO A 542 -1.10 2.14 -18.60
C PRO A 542 -0.91 1.33 -17.33
N LEU A 543 0.16 0.54 -17.20
CA LEU A 543 0.44 -0.28 -16.02
C LEU A 543 0.73 0.58 -14.77
N PHE A 544 1.18 1.81 -14.95
CA PHE A 544 1.39 2.78 -13.86
C PHE A 544 0.18 3.68 -13.60
N SER A 545 -0.59 4.00 -14.63
CA SER A 545 -1.71 4.92 -14.52
C SER A 545 -3.03 4.25 -14.12
N ILE A 546 -3.20 2.96 -14.41
CA ILE A 546 -4.43 2.22 -14.06
C ILE A 546 -4.55 1.95 -12.56
N PRO A 547 -3.50 1.46 -11.83
CA PRO A 547 -3.65 1.09 -10.43
C PRO A 547 -4.02 2.26 -9.55
N THR A 548 -5.15 2.15 -8.86
CA THR A 548 -5.63 3.15 -7.90
C THR A 548 -4.78 3.18 -6.64
N HIS A 549 -4.22 2.02 -6.25
CA HIS A 549 -3.40 1.87 -5.06
C HIS A 549 -1.94 1.70 -5.47
N GLN A 550 -1.08 2.63 -5.05
CA GLN A 550 0.34 2.59 -5.40
C GLN A 550 1.19 2.67 -4.12
N PHE A 551 2.09 1.72 -3.95
CA PHE A 551 3.07 1.69 -2.87
C PHE A 551 4.45 1.97 -3.46
N LEU A 552 4.97 3.14 -3.17
CA LEU A 552 6.21 3.64 -3.74
C LEU A 552 7.28 3.67 -2.65
N PHE A 553 8.20 2.73 -2.72
CA PHE A 553 9.40 2.68 -1.88
C PHE A 553 10.52 3.53 -2.50
N ASN A 554 11.67 3.60 -1.84
CA ASN A 554 12.83 4.29 -2.38
C ASN A 554 13.18 3.79 -3.80
N ALA A 555 13.35 4.75 -4.71
CA ALA A 555 13.61 4.49 -6.15
C ALA A 555 15.08 4.14 -6.47
N GLY A 556 15.97 4.14 -5.47
CA GLY A 556 17.39 3.91 -5.68
C GLY A 556 18.06 5.03 -6.48
N THR A 557 18.70 4.68 -7.60
CA THR A 557 19.47 5.58 -8.45
C THR A 557 18.69 6.16 -9.63
N VAL A 558 17.40 5.88 -9.73
CA VAL A 558 16.52 6.41 -10.80
C VAL A 558 16.49 7.94 -10.75
N ASP A 559 16.53 8.58 -11.91
CA ASP A 559 16.42 10.02 -12.00
C ASP A 559 15.13 10.54 -11.32
N SER A 560 15.28 11.47 -10.40
CA SER A 560 14.18 11.96 -9.57
C SER A 560 13.09 12.64 -10.37
N LYS A 561 13.47 13.40 -11.40
CA LYS A 561 12.51 14.10 -12.26
C LYS A 561 11.70 13.12 -13.09
N PHE A 562 12.39 12.15 -13.72
CA PHE A 562 11.73 11.08 -14.47
C PHE A 562 10.74 10.29 -13.58
N TYR A 563 11.15 9.97 -12.34
CA TYR A 563 10.32 9.23 -11.38
C TYR A 563 9.07 10.03 -11.00
N MET A 564 9.24 11.31 -10.66
CA MET A 564 8.13 12.20 -10.32
C MET A 564 7.18 12.43 -11.49
N ASP A 565 7.69 12.69 -12.69
CA ASP A 565 6.86 12.94 -13.87
C ASP A 565 6.05 11.68 -14.26
N THR A 566 6.67 10.50 -14.20
CA THR A 566 6.02 9.23 -14.57
C THR A 566 4.91 8.83 -13.58
N LEU A 567 5.14 9.03 -12.28
CA LEU A 567 4.22 8.62 -11.22
C LEU A 567 3.33 9.77 -10.73
N GLN A 568 3.47 10.96 -11.34
CA GLN A 568 2.73 12.16 -10.98
C GLN A 568 2.88 12.49 -9.48
N LEU A 569 4.13 12.66 -9.04
CA LEU A 569 4.46 13.01 -7.66
C LEU A 569 4.87 14.48 -7.56
N GLU A 570 4.49 15.11 -6.46
CA GLU A 570 5.04 16.38 -6.06
C GLU A 570 6.43 16.22 -5.42
N GLN A 571 7.22 17.29 -5.40
CA GLN A 571 8.55 17.29 -4.77
C GLN A 571 8.47 16.87 -3.29
N SER A 572 7.47 17.34 -2.56
CA SER A 572 7.21 17.01 -1.15
C SER A 572 6.93 15.53 -0.93
N GLU A 573 6.22 14.89 -1.87
CA GLU A 573 5.92 13.46 -1.82
C GLU A 573 7.18 12.61 -2.12
N TYR A 574 7.98 13.03 -3.09
CA TYR A 574 9.25 12.35 -3.41
C TYR A 574 10.24 12.42 -2.26
N GLU A 575 10.33 13.55 -1.55
CA GLU A 575 11.22 13.70 -0.40
C GLU A 575 10.93 12.68 0.74
N LEU A 576 9.69 12.19 0.87
CA LEU A 576 9.33 11.16 1.85
C LEU A 576 9.98 9.80 1.57
N ILE A 577 10.33 9.51 0.31
CA ILE A 577 10.91 8.24 -0.12
C ILE A 577 12.34 8.40 -0.69
N ARG A 578 12.87 9.61 -0.66
CA ARG A 578 14.21 9.92 -1.21
C ARG A 578 15.33 9.10 -0.55
N TYR A 579 15.23 8.90 0.76
CA TYR A 579 16.21 8.12 1.50
C TYR A 579 15.69 6.71 1.78
N PRO A 580 16.53 5.67 1.57
CA PRO A 580 16.10 4.30 1.76
C PRO A 580 15.78 4.02 3.24
N GLN A 581 14.54 3.61 3.50
CA GLN A 581 14.10 3.12 4.80
C GLN A 581 13.32 1.83 4.58
N ARG A 582 13.85 0.73 5.11
CA ARG A 582 13.23 -0.59 4.93
C ARG A 582 11.81 -0.61 5.52
N GLY A 583 10.85 -1.01 4.72
CA GLY A 583 9.45 -1.10 5.13
C GLY A 583 8.69 0.23 5.15
N VAL A 584 9.33 1.33 4.73
CA VAL A 584 8.65 2.64 4.62
C VAL A 584 8.42 2.99 3.15
N CYS A 585 7.19 3.39 2.83
CA CYS A 585 6.81 3.77 1.47
C CYS A 585 5.80 4.93 1.46
N LEU A 586 5.72 5.62 0.35
CA LEU A 586 4.61 6.50 0.04
C LEU A 586 3.45 5.65 -0.49
N PHE A 587 2.36 5.57 0.25
CA PHE A 587 1.14 4.92 -0.19
C PHE A 587 0.18 5.94 -0.80
N LYS A 588 -0.10 5.81 -2.10
CA LYS A 588 -1.11 6.58 -2.83
C LYS A 588 -2.39 5.74 -2.92
N CYS A 589 -3.52 6.30 -2.50
CA CYS A 589 -4.83 5.67 -2.58
C CYS A 589 -5.82 6.67 -3.21
N GLY A 590 -5.95 6.64 -4.51
CA GLY A 590 -6.61 7.72 -5.25
C GLY A 590 -5.90 9.06 -5.01
N ASN A 591 -6.64 10.04 -4.50
CA ASN A 591 -6.11 11.36 -4.13
C ASN A 591 -5.44 11.41 -2.75
N GLU A 592 -5.62 10.38 -1.92
CA GLU A 592 -5.03 10.32 -0.59
C GLU A 592 -3.57 9.88 -0.62
N ARG A 593 -2.76 10.40 0.32
CA ARG A 593 -1.32 10.14 0.45
C ARG A 593 -0.97 9.82 1.90
N TYR A 594 -0.20 8.75 2.09
CA TYR A 594 0.23 8.29 3.41
C TYR A 594 1.71 7.93 3.37
N ASN A 595 2.48 8.43 4.33
CA ASN A 595 3.83 7.90 4.59
C ASN A 595 3.65 6.65 5.46
N LEU A 596 3.66 5.48 4.83
CA LEU A 596 3.33 4.20 5.45
C LEU A 596 4.58 3.45 5.89
N GLN A 597 4.66 3.13 7.17
CA GLN A 597 5.54 2.09 7.69
C GLN A 597 4.76 0.76 7.69
N VAL A 598 5.17 -0.17 6.85
CA VAL A 598 4.53 -1.48 6.71
C VAL A 598 4.80 -2.34 7.95
N ILE A 599 3.74 -2.78 8.60
CA ILE A 599 3.81 -3.61 9.82
C ILE A 599 2.84 -4.77 9.65
N ALA A 600 3.37 -6.00 9.65
CA ALA A 600 2.54 -7.20 9.70
C ALA A 600 2.38 -7.68 11.14
N PRO A 601 1.17 -8.08 11.57
CA PRO A 601 1.00 -8.80 12.82
C PRO A 601 1.85 -10.08 12.86
N GLU A 602 2.38 -10.44 14.01
CA GLU A 602 3.33 -11.55 14.16
C GLU A 602 2.77 -12.89 13.64
N TYR A 603 1.48 -13.15 13.86
CA TYR A 603 0.84 -14.37 13.37
C TYR A 603 0.78 -14.45 11.83
N LYS A 604 0.75 -13.31 11.11
CA LYS A 604 0.81 -13.26 9.65
C LYS A 604 2.24 -13.41 9.15
N SER A 605 3.18 -12.69 9.77
CA SER A 605 4.58 -12.73 9.34
C SER A 605 5.20 -14.14 9.47
N LYS A 606 4.73 -14.95 10.42
CA LYS A 606 5.12 -16.37 10.54
C LYS A 606 4.76 -17.22 9.32
N LEU A 607 3.73 -16.83 8.54
CA LEU A 607 3.31 -17.53 7.32
C LEU A 607 4.18 -17.21 6.10
N PHE A 608 4.98 -16.13 6.16
CA PHE A 608 5.70 -15.61 4.99
C PHE A 608 6.94 -16.43 4.61
N GLY A 609 7.37 -17.34 5.49
CA GLY A 609 8.60 -18.10 5.30
C GLY A 609 9.86 -17.26 5.50
N THR A 610 11.00 -17.81 5.12
CA THR A 610 12.31 -17.16 5.25
C THR A 610 12.84 -16.56 3.95
N ALA A 611 12.26 -16.94 2.82
CA ALA A 611 12.64 -16.41 1.50
C ALA A 611 12.19 -14.95 1.32
N GLY A 612 13.00 -14.13 0.68
CA GLY A 612 12.74 -12.70 0.46
C GLY A 612 13.20 -11.79 1.59
N GLY A 613 13.99 -12.31 2.52
CA GLY A 613 14.60 -11.56 3.64
C GLY A 613 13.64 -11.24 4.78
N LYS A 614 14.13 -11.38 6.02
CA LYS A 614 13.46 -10.95 7.27
C LYS A 614 13.55 -9.44 7.45
#